data_37a103a5f5f816aed1034f94da708f43
#
_entry.id   37a103a5f5f816aed1034f94da708f43
#
_cell.length_a   1.000
_cell.length_b   1.000
_cell.length_c   1.000
_cell.angle_alpha   90.00
_cell.angle_beta   90.00
_cell.angle_gamma   90.00
#
_symmetry.space_group_name_H-M   'P 1'
#
loop_
_entity.id
_entity.type
_entity.pdbx_description
1 polymer ?
#
loop_
_entity_poly.entity_id
_entity_poly.type
_entity_poly.pdbx_seq_one_letter_code
_entity_poly.pdbx_strand_id
1 'polypeptide(L)'
;MPEIQESNNVSVFEAVRKGKQTLLLPRILLALGLFYFIFIGWLFFTILSKATHNDAGIVYKFGLIWITTSIPFVILPYWFWSKRTTRWKLWAFENVKNVHELKHVARRAALYANYGSFLDKITIQTSSEREQWANLQSKFNRTDVFEDDAEVPAETVIYFSTAIRFLNILFYLAIGAVALLITRAAFHPGSAKWVAIPSISLMAWMLYLIFKMIKDVVQHKPQMVLSDKGIETIKDGLQSWEVIFNEHLTPGNRRDMGWILRYQHPGGITRLDIGHYAINHDKLEHLLRIHRGRYTGKRSAY
;
A
#
# COMPACT_ATOMS: atom_id res chain seq x y z
N MET A 1 -22.94 -40.38 -1.41
CA MET A 1 -21.61 -39.85 -1.12
C MET A 1 -21.71 -38.35 -1.36
N PRO A 2 -21.52 -37.47 -0.38
CA PRO A 2 -21.47 -36.04 -0.66
C PRO A 2 -20.19 -35.77 -1.42
N GLU A 3 -20.31 -35.14 -2.59
CA GLU A 3 -19.18 -34.55 -3.31
C GLU A 3 -18.43 -33.64 -2.36
N ILE A 4 -17.18 -34.00 -2.07
CA ILE A 4 -16.23 -33.10 -1.41
C ILE A 4 -16.00 -31.98 -2.43
N GLN A 5 -16.73 -30.87 -2.25
CA GLN A 5 -16.38 -29.61 -2.92
C GLN A 5 -14.91 -29.35 -2.61
N GLU A 6 -14.05 -29.55 -3.60
CA GLU A 6 -12.69 -29.01 -3.58
C GLU A 6 -12.81 -27.53 -3.27
N SER A 7 -12.59 -27.18 -2.00
CA SER A 7 -12.51 -25.78 -1.60
C SER A 7 -11.31 -25.22 -2.34
N ASN A 8 -11.57 -24.35 -3.33
CA ASN A 8 -10.54 -23.60 -4.01
C ASN A 8 -9.72 -22.89 -2.93
N ASN A 9 -8.54 -23.43 -2.63
CA ASN A 9 -7.62 -22.88 -1.66
C ASN A 9 -7.03 -21.57 -2.22
N VAL A 10 -7.74 -20.48 -1.98
CA VAL A 10 -7.31 -19.14 -2.38
C VAL A 10 -6.23 -18.67 -1.43
N SER A 11 -5.09 -18.23 -1.94
CA SER A 11 -4.03 -17.66 -1.12
C SER A 11 -4.49 -16.34 -0.48
N VAL A 12 -3.94 -16.01 0.70
CA VAL A 12 -4.23 -14.75 1.39
C VAL A 12 -3.92 -13.54 0.50
N PHE A 13 -2.81 -13.61 -0.24
CA PHE A 13 -2.40 -12.54 -1.15
C PHE A 13 -3.41 -12.33 -2.30
N GLU A 14 -3.87 -13.41 -2.90
CA GLU A 14 -4.88 -13.36 -3.95
C GLU A 14 -6.22 -12.81 -3.45
N ALA A 15 -6.68 -13.25 -2.28
CA ALA A 15 -7.90 -12.75 -1.66
C ALA A 15 -7.83 -11.23 -1.40
N VAL A 16 -6.70 -10.74 -0.89
CA VAL A 16 -6.48 -9.31 -0.64
C VAL A 16 -6.37 -8.53 -1.95
N ARG A 17 -5.68 -9.05 -2.97
CA ARG A 17 -5.60 -8.44 -4.30
C ARG A 17 -6.99 -8.28 -4.91
N LYS A 18 -7.81 -9.33 -4.87
CA LYS A 18 -9.20 -9.30 -5.34
C LYS A 18 -10.03 -8.29 -4.55
N GLY A 19 -9.82 -8.19 -3.24
CA GLY A 19 -10.46 -7.17 -2.39
C GLY A 19 -10.09 -5.75 -2.80
N LYS A 20 -8.80 -5.46 -3.00
CA LYS A 20 -8.34 -4.15 -3.48
C LYS A 20 -8.98 -3.79 -4.82
N GLN A 21 -9.02 -4.71 -5.78
CA GLN A 21 -9.63 -4.49 -7.09
C GLN A 21 -11.16 -4.28 -7.00
N THR A 22 -11.84 -5.12 -6.25
CA THR A 22 -13.31 -5.09 -6.11
C THR A 22 -13.80 -3.82 -5.41
N LEU A 23 -13.02 -3.30 -4.44
CA LEU A 23 -13.38 -2.16 -3.63
C LEU A 23 -12.81 -0.83 -4.14
N LEU A 24 -11.98 -0.84 -5.19
CA LEU A 24 -11.38 0.38 -5.75
C LEU A 24 -12.46 1.35 -6.25
N LEU A 25 -13.32 0.89 -7.15
CA LEU A 25 -14.39 1.70 -7.73
C LEU A 25 -15.37 2.23 -6.67
N PRO A 26 -15.93 1.42 -5.76
CA PRO A 26 -16.77 1.91 -4.67
C PRO A 26 -16.11 2.97 -3.80
N ARG A 27 -14.82 2.86 -3.51
CA ARG A 27 -14.07 3.85 -2.72
C ARG A 27 -13.90 5.17 -3.45
N ILE A 28 -13.58 5.12 -4.75
CA ILE A 28 -13.47 6.32 -5.59
C ILE A 28 -14.82 7.03 -5.62
N LEU A 29 -15.91 6.31 -5.87
CA LEU A 29 -17.24 6.88 -5.89
C LEU A 29 -17.64 7.52 -4.56
N LEU A 30 -17.30 6.88 -3.43
CA LEU A 30 -17.55 7.42 -2.10
C LEU A 30 -16.74 8.69 -1.84
N ALA A 31 -15.46 8.70 -2.22
CA ALA A 31 -14.60 9.87 -2.08
C ALA A 31 -15.10 11.04 -2.93
N LEU A 32 -15.53 10.78 -4.17
CA LEU A 32 -16.12 11.79 -5.05
C LEU A 32 -17.46 12.32 -4.49
N GLY A 33 -18.29 11.45 -3.93
CA GLY A 33 -19.55 11.85 -3.28
C GLY A 33 -19.32 12.73 -2.07
N LEU A 34 -18.35 12.41 -1.22
CA LEU A 34 -17.96 13.23 -0.07
C LEU A 34 -17.35 14.56 -0.51
N PHE A 35 -16.48 14.54 -1.54
CA PHE A 35 -15.91 15.77 -2.10
C PHE A 35 -17.01 16.70 -2.65
N TYR A 36 -17.96 16.14 -3.40
CA TYR A 36 -19.13 16.88 -3.91
C TYR A 36 -19.92 17.49 -2.75
N PHE A 37 -20.23 16.73 -1.72
CA PHE A 37 -20.97 17.20 -0.54
C PHE A 37 -20.26 18.38 0.14
N ILE A 38 -18.95 18.27 0.39
CA ILE A 38 -18.15 19.31 1.03
C ILE A 38 -18.05 20.55 0.14
N PHE A 39 -17.78 20.36 -1.18
CA PHE A 39 -17.61 21.46 -2.10
C PHE A 39 -18.89 22.29 -2.29
N ILE A 40 -20.02 21.62 -2.51
CA ILE A 40 -21.32 22.32 -2.66
C ILE A 40 -21.76 22.93 -1.34
N GLY A 41 -21.50 22.26 -0.20
CA GLY A 41 -21.75 22.82 1.13
C GLY A 41 -20.95 24.09 1.40
N TRP A 42 -19.66 24.12 1.01
CA TRP A 42 -18.82 25.30 1.08
C TRP A 42 -19.37 26.44 0.21
N LEU A 43 -19.80 26.13 -1.00
CA LEU A 43 -20.40 27.08 -1.93
C LEU A 43 -21.70 27.65 -1.37
N PHE A 44 -22.56 26.81 -0.79
CA PHE A 44 -23.77 27.21 -0.11
C PHE A 44 -23.48 28.15 1.07
N PHE A 45 -22.49 27.81 1.91
CA PHE A 45 -22.09 28.64 3.05
C PHE A 45 -21.55 30.01 2.58
N THR A 46 -20.81 30.05 1.48
CA THR A 46 -20.29 31.29 0.87
C THR A 46 -21.42 32.19 0.38
N ILE A 47 -22.45 31.62 -0.23
CA ILE A 47 -23.66 32.35 -0.68
C ILE A 47 -24.41 32.86 0.54
N LEU A 48 -24.61 32.02 1.55
CA LEU A 48 -25.31 32.36 2.78
C LEU A 48 -24.65 33.54 3.51
N SER A 49 -23.31 33.56 3.57
CA SER A 49 -22.55 34.64 4.24
C SER A 49 -22.66 35.99 3.56
N LYS A 50 -23.05 36.03 2.28
CA LYS A 50 -23.24 37.26 1.45
C LYS A 50 -24.70 37.60 1.25
N ALA A 51 -25.63 36.74 1.61
CA ALA A 51 -27.05 36.92 1.43
C ALA A 51 -27.58 38.01 2.33
N THR A 52 -28.40 38.93 1.77
CA THR A 52 -29.15 39.92 2.48
C THR A 52 -30.57 39.40 2.80
N HIS A 53 -31.34 40.13 3.60
CA HIS A 53 -32.70 39.75 3.95
C HIS A 53 -33.62 39.55 2.75
N ASN A 54 -33.34 40.23 1.62
CA ASN A 54 -34.09 40.12 0.37
C ASN A 54 -33.76 38.82 -0.41
N ASP A 55 -32.68 38.15 -0.10
CA ASP A 55 -32.20 36.96 -0.82
C ASP A 55 -32.66 35.64 -0.20
N ALA A 56 -33.47 35.69 0.86
CA ALA A 56 -33.90 34.52 1.63
C ALA A 56 -34.51 33.40 0.75
N GLY A 57 -35.26 33.75 -0.27
CA GLY A 57 -35.86 32.78 -1.19
C GLY A 57 -34.83 32.05 -2.07
N ILE A 58 -33.74 32.72 -2.46
CA ILE A 58 -32.64 32.13 -3.24
C ILE A 58 -31.84 31.18 -2.37
N VAL A 59 -31.51 31.59 -1.17
CA VAL A 59 -30.78 30.79 -0.17
C VAL A 59 -31.53 29.50 0.17
N TYR A 60 -32.84 29.57 0.38
CA TYR A 60 -33.68 28.40 0.65
C TYR A 60 -33.67 27.42 -0.52
N LYS A 61 -33.87 27.89 -1.76
CA LYS A 61 -33.82 27.04 -2.97
C LYS A 61 -32.47 26.37 -3.14
N PHE A 62 -31.37 27.10 -2.95
CA PHE A 62 -30.02 26.55 -3.04
C PHE A 62 -29.76 25.50 -1.95
N GLY A 63 -30.17 25.74 -0.71
CA GLY A 63 -30.08 24.77 0.38
C GLY A 63 -30.88 23.49 0.08
N LEU A 64 -32.09 23.64 -0.46
CA LEU A 64 -32.92 22.49 -0.83
C LEU A 64 -32.24 21.66 -1.96
N ILE A 65 -31.71 22.33 -2.99
CA ILE A 65 -30.97 21.69 -4.08
C ILE A 65 -29.74 20.96 -3.52
N TRP A 66 -28.97 21.61 -2.64
CA TRP A 66 -27.80 20.98 -2.02
C TRP A 66 -28.17 19.71 -1.25
N ILE A 67 -29.18 19.74 -0.39
CA ILE A 67 -29.61 18.57 0.38
C ILE A 67 -30.11 17.46 -0.54
N THR A 68 -31.02 17.79 -1.47
CA THR A 68 -31.66 16.78 -2.35
C THR A 68 -30.68 16.12 -3.32
N THR A 69 -29.66 16.85 -3.79
CA THR A 69 -28.63 16.29 -4.67
C THR A 69 -27.51 15.56 -3.90
N SER A 70 -27.11 16.07 -2.72
CA SER A 70 -26.02 15.50 -1.94
C SER A 70 -26.38 14.14 -1.33
N ILE A 71 -27.64 13.96 -0.89
CA ILE A 71 -28.10 12.70 -0.29
C ILE A 71 -27.85 11.49 -1.21
N PRO A 72 -28.32 11.47 -2.47
CA PRO A 72 -28.03 10.35 -3.38
C PRO A 72 -26.54 10.17 -3.66
N PHE A 73 -25.79 11.27 -3.83
CA PHE A 73 -24.34 11.22 -4.12
C PHE A 73 -23.49 10.67 -2.99
N VAL A 74 -23.97 10.65 -1.76
CA VAL A 74 -23.29 10.04 -0.61
C VAL A 74 -23.87 8.67 -0.29
N ILE A 75 -25.21 8.54 -0.25
CA ILE A 75 -25.87 7.31 0.19
C ILE A 75 -25.67 6.18 -0.83
N LEU A 76 -25.82 6.43 -2.14
CA LEU A 76 -25.68 5.37 -3.15
C LEU A 76 -24.26 4.79 -3.21
N PRO A 77 -23.18 5.60 -3.29
CA PRO A 77 -21.83 5.07 -3.21
C PRO A 77 -21.53 4.36 -1.90
N TYR A 78 -22.05 4.86 -0.77
CA TYR A 78 -21.90 4.21 0.53
C TYR A 78 -22.59 2.84 0.56
N TRP A 79 -23.83 2.74 0.09
CA TRP A 79 -24.56 1.48 -0.01
C TRP A 79 -23.82 0.48 -0.90
N PHE A 80 -23.34 0.92 -2.06
CA PHE A 80 -22.59 0.11 -3.01
C PHE A 80 -21.27 -0.38 -2.40
N TRP A 81 -20.51 0.50 -1.76
CA TRP A 81 -19.29 0.14 -1.05
C TRP A 81 -19.56 -0.87 0.07
N SER A 82 -20.57 -0.66 0.88
CA SER A 82 -20.94 -1.51 2.00
C SER A 82 -21.29 -2.93 1.53
N LYS A 83 -22.13 -3.05 0.50
CA LYS A 83 -22.51 -4.35 -0.08
C LYS A 83 -21.32 -5.09 -0.69
N ARG A 84 -20.46 -4.39 -1.42
CA ARG A 84 -19.25 -5.00 -2.00
C ARG A 84 -18.27 -5.45 -0.92
N THR A 85 -18.08 -4.67 0.13
CA THR A 85 -17.23 -5.02 1.28
C THR A 85 -17.75 -6.27 1.99
N THR A 86 -19.06 -6.36 2.28
CA THR A 86 -19.67 -7.52 2.91
C THR A 86 -19.50 -8.79 2.06
N ARG A 87 -19.79 -8.73 0.76
CA ARG A 87 -19.64 -9.88 -0.15
C ARG A 87 -18.19 -10.34 -0.24
N TRP A 88 -17.24 -9.41 -0.40
CA TRP A 88 -15.83 -9.76 -0.41
C TRP A 88 -15.39 -10.39 0.92
N LYS A 89 -15.80 -9.82 2.05
CA LYS A 89 -15.49 -10.31 3.40
C LYS A 89 -15.93 -11.76 3.55
N LEU A 90 -17.20 -12.07 3.26
CA LEU A 90 -17.72 -13.43 3.36
C LEU A 90 -16.96 -14.38 2.45
N TRP A 91 -16.82 -14.06 1.17
CA TRP A 91 -16.09 -14.87 0.21
C TRP A 91 -14.63 -15.12 0.64
N ALA A 92 -13.90 -14.09 1.06
CA ALA A 92 -12.49 -14.21 1.40
C ALA A 92 -12.28 -15.11 2.64
N PHE A 93 -13.07 -14.92 3.70
CA PHE A 93 -12.96 -15.73 4.92
C PHE A 93 -13.55 -17.15 4.77
N GLU A 94 -14.36 -17.39 3.78
CA GLU A 94 -14.84 -18.73 3.42
C GLU A 94 -13.77 -19.55 2.71
N ASN A 95 -13.08 -18.96 1.71
CA ASN A 95 -12.18 -19.65 0.79
C ASN A 95 -10.70 -19.65 1.23
N VAL A 96 -10.30 -18.77 2.13
CA VAL A 96 -8.93 -18.73 2.65
C VAL A 96 -8.81 -19.61 3.88
N LYS A 97 -7.79 -20.46 3.93
CA LYS A 97 -7.53 -21.34 5.07
C LYS A 97 -6.99 -20.56 6.28
N ASN A 98 -5.95 -19.72 6.08
CA ASN A 98 -5.36 -18.93 7.15
C ASN A 98 -6.14 -17.65 7.40
N VAL A 99 -7.19 -17.74 8.21
CA VAL A 99 -8.07 -16.63 8.55
C VAL A 99 -7.40 -15.55 9.41
N HIS A 100 -6.39 -15.94 10.22
CA HIS A 100 -5.65 -15.00 11.07
C HIS A 100 -4.77 -14.08 10.24
N GLU A 101 -4.02 -14.63 9.30
CA GLU A 101 -3.21 -13.87 8.36
C GLU A 101 -4.07 -12.98 7.47
N LEU A 102 -5.15 -13.55 6.90
CA LEU A 102 -6.09 -12.78 6.08
C LEU A 102 -6.63 -11.58 6.85
N LYS A 103 -7.05 -11.76 8.11
CA LYS A 103 -7.54 -10.68 8.97
C LYS A 103 -6.49 -9.59 9.16
N HIS A 104 -5.23 -9.98 9.41
CA HIS A 104 -4.14 -9.04 9.62
C HIS A 104 -3.82 -8.24 8.36
N VAL A 105 -3.62 -8.91 7.22
CA VAL A 105 -3.29 -8.27 5.93
C VAL A 105 -4.46 -7.45 5.40
N ALA A 106 -5.70 -7.96 5.50
CA ALA A 106 -6.90 -7.24 5.08
C ALA A 106 -7.14 -5.96 5.89
N ARG A 107 -6.82 -5.98 7.20
CA ARG A 107 -6.88 -4.79 8.06
C ARG A 107 -5.88 -3.73 7.61
N ARG A 108 -4.61 -4.10 7.37
CA ARG A 108 -3.59 -3.17 6.86
C ARG A 108 -3.97 -2.59 5.50
N ALA A 109 -4.55 -3.40 4.63
CA ALA A 109 -5.06 -2.96 3.34
C ALA A 109 -6.34 -2.12 3.44
N ALA A 110 -6.84 -1.84 4.65
CA ALA A 110 -8.10 -1.17 4.93
C ALA A 110 -9.32 -1.81 4.23
N LEU A 111 -9.25 -3.12 3.92
CA LEU A 111 -10.35 -3.88 3.32
C LEU A 111 -11.34 -4.37 4.38
N TYR A 112 -10.90 -4.44 5.62
CA TYR A 112 -11.63 -4.99 6.73
C TYR A 112 -11.59 -4.04 7.93
N ALA A 113 -12.75 -3.68 8.46
CA ALA A 113 -12.89 -2.90 9.68
C ALA A 113 -12.81 -3.82 10.91
N ASN A 114 -12.27 -3.32 12.02
CA ASN A 114 -12.25 -4.07 13.27
C ASN A 114 -13.68 -4.40 13.70
N TYR A 115 -13.88 -5.61 14.21
CA TYR A 115 -15.14 -6.03 14.81
C TYR A 115 -15.56 -5.04 15.93
N GLY A 116 -16.81 -4.59 15.88
CA GLY A 116 -17.33 -3.61 16.82
C GLY A 116 -16.89 -2.16 16.61
N SER A 117 -16.05 -1.87 15.59
CA SER A 117 -15.71 -0.50 15.21
C SER A 117 -16.93 0.23 14.61
N PHE A 118 -16.89 1.57 14.62
CA PHE A 118 -17.95 2.38 14.00
C PHE A 118 -18.21 1.95 12.56
N LEU A 119 -17.19 1.73 11.76
CA LEU A 119 -17.32 1.29 10.36
C LEU A 119 -17.96 -0.10 10.22
N ASP A 120 -17.69 -1.03 11.14
CA ASP A 120 -18.33 -2.35 11.16
C ASP A 120 -19.82 -2.24 11.50
N LYS A 121 -20.17 -1.38 12.47
CA LYS A 121 -21.56 -1.15 12.87
C LYS A 121 -22.43 -0.53 11.78
N ILE A 122 -21.86 0.38 10.98
CA ILE A 122 -22.61 1.04 9.90
C ILE A 122 -22.64 0.23 8.61
N THR A 123 -21.87 -0.88 8.51
CA THR A 123 -21.88 -1.73 7.31
C THR A 123 -23.23 -2.42 7.15
N ILE A 124 -23.87 -2.23 5.99
CA ILE A 124 -25.19 -2.78 5.68
C ILE A 124 -25.06 -4.27 5.38
N GLN A 125 -25.62 -5.10 6.24
CA GLN A 125 -25.64 -6.56 6.12
C GLN A 125 -27.08 -7.07 6.23
N THR A 126 -27.43 -8.06 5.43
CA THR A 126 -28.68 -8.81 5.57
C THR A 126 -28.59 -9.76 6.77
N SER A 127 -29.75 -10.24 7.26
CA SER A 127 -29.76 -11.20 8.37
C SER A 127 -28.98 -12.47 8.03
N SER A 128 -29.11 -12.99 6.80
CA SER A 128 -28.38 -14.15 6.32
C SER A 128 -26.88 -13.92 6.22
N GLU A 129 -26.43 -12.75 5.73
CA GLU A 129 -25.01 -12.40 5.67
C GLU A 129 -24.40 -12.26 7.08
N ARG A 130 -25.17 -11.78 8.05
CA ARG A 130 -24.75 -11.69 9.45
C ARG A 130 -24.59 -13.07 10.09
N GLU A 131 -25.51 -13.99 9.82
CA GLU A 131 -25.45 -15.37 10.29
C GLU A 131 -24.26 -16.11 9.67
N GLN A 132 -24.06 -16.00 8.35
CA GLN A 132 -22.87 -16.55 7.68
C GLN A 132 -21.59 -16.02 8.29
N TRP A 133 -21.53 -14.72 8.59
CA TRP A 133 -20.37 -14.13 9.25
C TRP A 133 -20.15 -14.68 10.67
N ALA A 134 -21.21 -14.85 11.45
CA ALA A 134 -21.13 -15.44 12.78
C ALA A 134 -20.58 -16.88 12.73
N ASN A 135 -21.04 -17.67 11.75
CA ASN A 135 -20.53 -19.02 11.52
C ASN A 135 -19.04 -19.04 11.13
N LEU A 136 -18.61 -18.10 10.26
CA LEU A 136 -17.19 -17.96 9.89
C LEU A 136 -16.30 -17.51 11.06
N GLN A 137 -16.87 -16.79 12.05
CA GLN A 137 -16.11 -16.42 13.26
C GLN A 137 -15.62 -17.62 14.07
N SER A 138 -16.29 -18.76 13.98
CA SER A 138 -15.82 -20.01 14.63
C SER A 138 -14.43 -20.46 14.12
N LYS A 139 -14.07 -20.10 12.87
CA LYS A 139 -12.74 -20.37 12.31
C LYS A 139 -11.62 -19.65 13.06
N PHE A 140 -11.90 -18.49 13.70
CA PHE A 140 -10.90 -17.75 14.48
C PHE A 140 -10.54 -18.42 15.82
N ASN A 141 -11.32 -19.40 16.27
CA ASN A 141 -11.00 -20.19 17.46
C ASN A 141 -9.94 -21.26 17.19
N ARG A 142 -9.59 -21.50 15.92
CA ARG A 142 -8.51 -22.42 15.58
C ARG A 142 -7.17 -21.75 15.83
N THR A 143 -6.20 -22.54 16.30
CA THR A 143 -4.82 -22.06 16.44
C THR A 143 -4.26 -21.65 15.10
N ASP A 144 -3.46 -20.57 15.09
CA ASP A 144 -2.74 -20.13 13.88
C ASP A 144 -1.63 -21.13 13.57
N VAL A 145 -1.91 -22.07 12.69
CA VAL A 145 -0.94 -23.07 12.23
C VAL A 145 -0.31 -22.56 10.94
N PHE A 146 1.02 -22.63 10.87
CA PHE A 146 1.73 -22.33 9.64
C PHE A 146 1.23 -23.23 8.51
N GLU A 147 0.84 -22.60 7.42
CA GLU A 147 0.48 -23.27 6.17
C GLU A 147 1.42 -22.79 5.08
N ASP A 148 2.07 -23.73 4.40
CA ASP A 148 2.98 -23.43 3.31
C ASP A 148 2.18 -22.98 2.08
N ASP A 149 2.73 -22.02 1.34
CA ASP A 149 2.18 -21.54 0.08
C ASP A 149 3.02 -22.10 -1.07
N ALA A 150 2.46 -23.06 -1.80
CA ALA A 150 3.12 -23.71 -2.93
C ALA A 150 3.44 -22.74 -4.09
N GLU A 151 2.77 -21.59 -4.18
CA GLU A 151 3.07 -20.55 -5.19
C GLU A 151 4.36 -19.80 -4.88
N VAL A 152 4.83 -19.83 -3.63
CA VAL A 152 6.08 -19.18 -3.24
C VAL A 152 7.26 -20.09 -3.56
N PRO A 153 8.19 -19.66 -4.47
CA PRO A 153 9.35 -20.46 -4.81
C PRO A 153 10.28 -20.67 -3.59
N ALA A 154 11.15 -21.67 -3.65
CA ALA A 154 12.12 -21.96 -2.59
C ALA A 154 13.12 -20.81 -2.37
N GLU A 155 13.33 -19.99 -3.38
CA GLU A 155 14.18 -18.82 -3.35
C GLU A 155 13.50 -17.66 -4.09
N THR A 156 13.45 -16.49 -3.47
CA THR A 156 12.86 -15.29 -4.04
C THR A 156 13.88 -14.17 -4.11
N VAL A 157 14.24 -13.78 -5.34
CA VAL A 157 15.20 -12.71 -5.60
C VAL A 157 14.48 -11.39 -5.77
N ILE A 158 14.92 -10.37 -5.05
CA ILE A 158 14.31 -9.04 -5.03
C ILE A 158 15.34 -8.04 -5.60
N TYR A 159 14.89 -7.28 -6.59
CA TYR A 159 15.68 -6.27 -7.30
C TYR A 159 15.20 -4.87 -6.93
N PHE A 160 15.95 -3.86 -7.36
CA PHE A 160 15.45 -2.49 -7.31
C PHE A 160 14.28 -2.28 -8.28
N SER A 161 13.36 -1.40 -7.92
CA SER A 161 12.25 -1.01 -8.79
C SER A 161 12.75 -0.16 -9.96
N THR A 162 12.61 -0.69 -11.17
CA THR A 162 12.94 0.03 -12.41
C THR A 162 12.11 1.29 -12.59
N ALA A 163 10.82 1.27 -12.21
CA ALA A 163 9.92 2.41 -12.30
C ALA A 163 10.38 3.57 -11.41
N ILE A 164 10.75 3.29 -10.16
CA ILE A 164 11.20 4.31 -9.21
C ILE A 164 12.55 4.90 -9.69
N ARG A 165 13.45 4.06 -10.20
CA ARG A 165 14.71 4.53 -10.75
C ARG A 165 14.51 5.41 -11.97
N PHE A 166 13.59 5.04 -12.86
CA PHE A 166 13.25 5.88 -14.02
C PHE A 166 12.70 7.24 -13.59
N LEU A 167 11.79 7.29 -12.60
CA LEU A 167 11.29 8.54 -12.04
C LEU A 167 12.41 9.42 -11.44
N ASN A 168 13.36 8.80 -10.73
CA ASN A 168 14.52 9.52 -10.19
C ASN A 168 15.43 10.08 -11.29
N ILE A 169 15.64 9.32 -12.38
CA ILE A 169 16.39 9.80 -13.55
C ILE A 169 15.68 11.02 -14.16
N LEU A 170 14.37 10.96 -14.36
CA LEU A 170 13.60 12.10 -14.86
C LEU A 170 13.72 13.33 -13.95
N PHE A 171 13.66 13.10 -12.63
CA PHE A 171 13.83 14.17 -11.65
C PHE A 171 15.22 14.81 -11.72
N TYR A 172 16.29 14.01 -11.83
CA TYR A 172 17.66 14.55 -11.98
C TYR A 172 17.87 15.24 -13.32
N LEU A 173 17.25 14.77 -14.39
CA LEU A 173 17.26 15.45 -15.69
C LEU A 173 16.56 16.82 -15.60
N ALA A 174 15.43 16.91 -14.89
CA ALA A 174 14.74 18.19 -14.68
C ALA A 174 15.60 19.19 -13.90
N ILE A 175 16.25 18.74 -12.81
CA ILE A 175 17.19 19.60 -12.06
C ILE A 175 18.37 20.02 -12.93
N GLY A 176 18.93 19.10 -13.73
CA GLY A 176 20.02 19.39 -14.65
C GLY A 176 19.63 20.41 -15.71
N ALA A 177 18.40 20.35 -16.23
CA ALA A 177 17.86 21.32 -17.17
C ALA A 177 17.73 22.71 -16.55
N VAL A 178 17.24 22.80 -15.30
CA VAL A 178 17.20 24.08 -14.56
C VAL A 178 18.62 24.64 -14.35
N ALA A 179 19.58 23.80 -13.95
CA ALA A 179 20.96 24.20 -13.79
C ALA A 179 21.56 24.73 -15.11
N LEU A 180 21.23 24.09 -16.25
CA LEU A 180 21.65 24.54 -17.57
C LEU A 180 21.08 25.91 -17.91
N LEU A 181 19.79 26.16 -17.63
CA LEU A 181 19.17 27.47 -17.84
C LEU A 181 19.83 28.56 -16.99
N ILE A 182 20.16 28.26 -15.73
CA ILE A 182 20.87 29.18 -14.84
C ILE A 182 22.27 29.46 -15.37
N THR A 183 22.99 28.42 -15.82
CA THR A 183 24.31 28.58 -16.44
C THR A 183 24.26 29.49 -17.65
N ARG A 184 23.27 29.25 -18.55
CA ARG A 184 23.08 30.09 -19.75
C ARG A 184 22.77 31.55 -19.37
N ALA A 185 21.93 31.78 -18.37
CA ALA A 185 21.61 33.14 -17.90
C ALA A 185 22.82 33.84 -17.28
N ALA A 186 23.73 33.11 -16.59
CA ALA A 186 24.94 33.68 -16.02
C ALA A 186 25.96 34.19 -17.08
N PHE A 187 25.91 33.72 -18.32
CA PHE A 187 26.76 34.15 -19.41
C PHE A 187 26.17 35.38 -20.21
N HIS A 188 24.97 35.86 -19.85
CA HIS A 188 24.45 37.08 -20.43
C HIS A 188 25.24 38.30 -20.01
N PRO A 189 25.37 39.33 -20.90
CA PRO A 189 26.02 40.60 -20.53
C PRO A 189 25.32 41.24 -19.32
N GLY A 190 26.10 41.61 -18.32
CA GLY A 190 25.61 42.22 -17.06
C GLY A 190 25.25 41.23 -15.95
N SER A 191 25.31 39.91 -16.21
CA SER A 191 25.03 38.90 -15.19
C SER A 191 26.23 38.56 -14.31
N ALA A 192 25.96 38.05 -13.12
CA ALA A 192 26.98 37.62 -12.17
C ALA A 192 27.60 36.27 -12.62
N LYS A 193 28.70 36.32 -13.36
CA LYS A 193 29.36 35.13 -13.95
C LYS A 193 29.78 34.08 -12.92
N TRP A 194 29.98 34.45 -11.64
CA TRP A 194 30.31 33.52 -10.59
C TRP A 194 29.21 32.47 -10.29
N VAL A 195 27.94 32.75 -10.68
CA VAL A 195 26.83 31.83 -10.53
C VAL A 195 26.94 30.63 -11.49
N ALA A 196 27.72 30.74 -12.56
CA ALA A 196 27.93 29.65 -13.50
C ALA A 196 28.71 28.47 -12.84
N ILE A 197 29.63 28.75 -11.91
CA ILE A 197 30.43 27.69 -11.31
C ILE A 197 29.60 26.68 -10.49
N PRO A 198 28.76 27.10 -9.52
CA PRO A 198 27.92 26.14 -8.79
C PRO A 198 26.87 25.44 -9.68
N SER A 199 26.34 26.10 -10.72
CA SER A 199 25.37 25.49 -11.62
C SER A 199 25.98 24.41 -12.51
N ILE A 200 27.21 24.61 -13.03
CA ILE A 200 27.97 23.61 -13.77
C ILE A 200 28.32 22.42 -12.87
N SER A 201 28.75 22.70 -11.62
CA SER A 201 29.07 21.66 -10.64
C SER A 201 27.84 20.80 -10.31
N LEU A 202 26.67 21.44 -10.16
CA LEU A 202 25.41 20.75 -9.94
C LEU A 202 25.03 19.87 -11.15
N MET A 203 25.19 20.37 -12.36
CA MET A 203 24.89 19.61 -13.58
C MET A 203 25.82 18.36 -13.68
N ALA A 204 27.13 18.53 -13.45
CA ALA A 204 28.08 17.42 -13.44
C ALA A 204 27.72 16.36 -12.37
N TRP A 205 27.29 16.80 -11.21
CA TRP A 205 26.84 15.94 -10.12
C TRP A 205 25.57 15.16 -10.52
N MET A 206 24.58 15.80 -11.15
CA MET A 206 23.35 15.14 -11.62
C MET A 206 23.67 14.09 -12.70
N LEU A 207 24.55 14.40 -13.64
CA LEU A 207 24.99 13.45 -14.67
C LEU A 207 25.70 12.23 -14.05
N TYR A 208 26.55 12.43 -13.06
CA TYR A 208 27.19 11.34 -12.31
C TYR A 208 26.14 10.44 -11.62
N LEU A 209 25.13 11.02 -10.96
CA LEU A 209 24.07 10.25 -10.31
C LEU A 209 23.25 9.45 -11.31
N ILE A 210 22.90 10.04 -12.48
CA ILE A 210 22.20 9.35 -13.56
C ILE A 210 23.01 8.17 -14.07
N PHE A 211 24.29 8.39 -14.36
CA PHE A 211 25.20 7.32 -14.84
C PHE A 211 25.29 6.16 -13.84
N LYS A 212 25.44 6.47 -12.54
CA LYS A 212 25.45 5.45 -11.48
C LYS A 212 24.16 4.66 -11.46
N MET A 213 23.00 5.33 -11.56
CA MET A 213 21.69 4.66 -11.55
C MET A 213 21.49 3.76 -12.78
N ILE A 214 21.89 4.22 -13.97
CA ILE A 214 21.84 3.42 -15.20
C ILE A 214 22.71 2.17 -15.04
N LYS A 215 23.94 2.33 -14.55
CA LYS A 215 24.85 1.21 -14.30
C LYS A 215 24.21 0.17 -13.36
N ASP A 216 23.60 0.60 -12.28
CA ASP A 216 22.96 -0.30 -11.31
C ASP A 216 21.72 -1.03 -11.92
N VAL A 217 20.99 -0.38 -12.84
CA VAL A 217 19.87 -1.01 -13.56
C VAL A 217 20.38 -2.06 -14.52
N VAL A 218 21.41 -1.74 -15.31
CA VAL A 218 21.98 -2.65 -16.32
C VAL A 218 22.62 -3.88 -15.66
N GLN A 219 23.24 -3.72 -14.50
CA GLN A 219 23.89 -4.83 -13.81
C GLN A 219 22.92 -5.83 -13.15
N HIS A 220 21.62 -5.52 -13.05
CA HIS A 220 20.57 -6.40 -12.49
C HIS A 220 21.01 -7.12 -11.21
N LYS A 221 21.74 -6.43 -10.33
CA LYS A 221 22.23 -7.04 -9.09
C LYS A 221 21.06 -7.31 -8.13
N PRO A 222 20.94 -8.55 -7.64
CA PRO A 222 19.98 -8.86 -6.58
C PRO A 222 20.30 -8.01 -5.34
N GLN A 223 19.28 -7.38 -4.76
CA GLN A 223 19.44 -6.55 -3.57
C GLN A 223 19.17 -7.33 -2.30
N MET A 224 18.23 -8.26 -2.38
CA MET A 224 17.87 -9.15 -1.30
C MET A 224 17.42 -10.49 -1.89
N VAL A 225 17.83 -11.56 -1.25
CA VAL A 225 17.36 -12.91 -1.57
C VAL A 225 16.76 -13.51 -0.31
N LEU A 226 15.52 -13.97 -0.42
CA LEU A 226 14.81 -14.71 0.62
C LEU A 226 14.79 -16.18 0.25
N SER A 227 15.22 -17.03 1.16
CA SER A 227 15.23 -18.48 0.98
C SER A 227 14.89 -19.19 2.31
N ASP A 228 14.70 -20.49 2.25
CA ASP A 228 14.54 -21.33 3.45
C ASP A 228 15.76 -21.30 4.39
N LYS A 229 16.90 -20.82 3.88
CA LYS A 229 18.16 -20.72 4.67
C LYS A 229 18.22 -19.42 5.46
N GLY A 230 17.60 -18.35 4.96
CA GLY A 230 17.70 -17.04 5.59
C GLY A 230 17.42 -15.87 4.65
N ILE A 231 17.87 -14.69 5.08
CA ILE A 231 17.86 -13.45 4.32
C ILE A 231 19.28 -13.14 3.89
N GLU A 232 19.51 -13.04 2.59
CA GLU A 232 20.77 -12.58 2.03
C GLU A 232 20.63 -11.17 1.50
N THR A 233 21.55 -10.28 1.86
CA THR A 233 21.59 -8.89 1.40
C THR A 233 23.00 -8.55 0.90
N ILE A 234 23.11 -7.56 0.01
CA ILE A 234 24.44 -7.10 -0.45
C ILE A 234 25.30 -6.62 0.71
N LYS A 235 24.69 -6.04 1.74
CA LYS A 235 25.38 -5.41 2.86
C LYS A 235 25.88 -6.42 3.88
N ASP A 236 25.03 -7.34 4.30
CA ASP A 236 25.25 -8.20 5.47
C ASP A 236 25.51 -9.67 5.07
N GLY A 237 25.45 -9.98 3.74
CA GLY A 237 25.52 -11.35 3.25
C GLY A 237 24.34 -12.20 3.68
N LEU A 238 24.53 -13.52 3.71
CA LEU A 238 23.52 -14.48 4.17
C LEU A 238 23.43 -14.48 5.69
N GLN A 239 22.26 -14.10 6.20
CA GLN A 239 21.89 -14.25 7.63
C GLN A 239 20.90 -15.41 7.73
N SER A 240 21.25 -16.46 8.46
CA SER A 240 20.40 -17.63 8.66
C SER A 240 19.19 -17.29 9.52
N TRP A 241 18.05 -17.94 9.26
CA TRP A 241 16.85 -17.83 10.12
C TRP A 241 17.11 -18.21 11.58
N GLU A 242 18.16 -18.97 11.85
CA GLU A 242 18.54 -19.35 13.22
C GLU A 242 19.00 -18.15 14.06
N VAL A 243 19.69 -17.22 13.41
CA VAL A 243 20.30 -16.03 14.06
C VAL A 243 19.50 -14.73 13.84
N ILE A 244 18.44 -14.80 13.05
CA ILE A 244 17.55 -13.64 12.81
C ILE A 244 16.43 -13.64 13.87
N PHE A 245 16.24 -12.48 14.51
CA PHE A 245 15.18 -12.26 15.49
C PHE A 245 14.44 -10.95 15.18
N ASN A 246 13.15 -10.89 15.58
CA ASN A 246 12.32 -9.67 15.49
C ASN A 246 12.27 -9.06 14.08
N GLU A 247 12.17 -9.91 13.06
CA GLU A 247 11.93 -9.45 11.71
C GLU A 247 10.54 -8.84 11.59
N HIS A 248 10.48 -7.58 11.22
CA HIS A 248 9.21 -6.89 11.03
C HIS A 248 9.34 -5.71 10.06
N LEU A 249 8.23 -5.40 9.41
CA LEU A 249 8.10 -4.24 8.55
C LEU A 249 7.48 -3.08 9.33
N THR A 250 8.15 -1.94 9.30
CA THR A 250 7.62 -0.70 9.88
C THR A 250 7.49 0.38 8.82
N PRO A 251 6.45 1.22 8.88
CA PRO A 251 6.41 2.40 8.02
C PRO A 251 7.61 3.29 8.36
N GLY A 252 8.25 3.81 7.32
CA GLY A 252 9.33 4.76 7.46
C GLY A 252 8.89 6.06 8.11
N ASN A 253 9.82 6.79 8.69
CA ASN A 253 9.61 8.11 9.25
C ASN A 253 9.51 9.16 8.12
N ARG A 254 9.22 10.43 8.44
CA ARG A 254 9.13 11.54 7.45
C ARG A 254 10.34 11.65 6.49
N ARG A 255 11.50 11.12 6.88
CA ARG A 255 12.72 11.09 6.05
C ARG A 255 12.81 9.87 5.13
N ASP A 256 12.21 8.74 5.55
CA ASP A 256 12.20 7.49 4.83
C ASP A 256 10.79 7.32 4.22
N MET A 257 10.60 7.75 2.98
CA MET A 257 9.30 7.75 2.29
C MET A 257 8.84 6.35 1.87
N GLY A 258 9.08 5.33 2.71
CA GLY A 258 8.78 3.94 2.37
C GLY A 258 8.53 3.07 3.58
N TRP A 259 8.60 1.78 3.37
CA TRP A 259 8.60 0.77 4.41
C TRP A 259 10.03 0.33 4.70
N ILE A 260 10.33 0.05 5.96
CA ILE A 260 11.63 -0.39 6.43
C ILE A 260 11.50 -1.80 6.97
N LEU A 261 12.26 -2.73 6.39
CA LEU A 261 12.49 -4.04 6.98
C LEU A 261 13.55 -3.90 8.09
N ARG A 262 13.19 -4.35 9.28
CA ARG A 262 14.09 -4.41 10.44
C ARG A 262 14.22 -5.84 10.91
N TYR A 263 15.41 -6.27 11.21
CA TYR A 263 15.68 -7.53 11.89
C TYR A 263 16.97 -7.42 12.71
N GLN A 264 17.05 -8.26 13.74
CA GLN A 264 18.21 -8.34 14.62
C GLN A 264 19.01 -9.60 14.25
N HIS A 265 20.31 -9.52 14.31
CA HIS A 265 21.23 -10.62 14.12
C HIS A 265 22.49 -10.39 14.99
N PRO A 266 23.40 -11.38 15.18
CA PRO A 266 24.56 -11.22 16.06
C PRO A 266 25.46 -10.03 15.76
N GLY A 267 25.48 -9.56 14.50
CA GLY A 267 26.22 -8.36 14.09
C GLY A 267 25.51 -7.03 14.37
N GLY A 268 24.28 -7.06 14.94
CA GLY A 268 23.52 -5.86 15.27
C GLY A 268 22.10 -5.82 14.71
N ILE A 269 21.61 -4.62 14.40
CA ILE A 269 20.28 -4.40 13.82
C ILE A 269 20.45 -3.95 12.38
N THR A 270 19.91 -4.75 11.46
CA THR A 270 19.83 -4.35 10.05
C THR A 270 18.53 -3.59 9.80
N ARG A 271 18.67 -2.49 9.04
CA ARG A 271 17.55 -1.66 8.55
C ARG A 271 17.68 -1.51 7.05
N LEU A 272 16.68 -1.99 6.32
CA LEU A 272 16.63 -1.93 4.87
C LEU A 272 15.41 -1.12 4.43
N ASP A 273 15.64 -0.03 3.73
CA ASP A 273 14.56 0.72 3.07
C ASP A 273 14.11 -0.04 1.83
N ILE A 274 12.90 -0.58 1.90
CA ILE A 274 12.29 -1.35 0.80
C ILE A 274 11.51 -0.48 -0.17
N GLY A 275 11.39 0.83 0.07
CA GLY A 275 10.68 1.76 -0.80
C GLY A 275 11.27 1.80 -2.22
N HIS A 276 12.56 1.46 -2.37
CA HIS A 276 13.25 1.40 -3.66
C HIS A 276 13.24 0.02 -4.31
N TYR A 277 12.68 -1.01 -3.68
CA TYR A 277 12.70 -2.38 -4.19
C TYR A 277 11.47 -2.68 -5.05
N ALA A 278 11.61 -3.64 -5.95
CA ALA A 278 10.53 -4.10 -6.83
C ALA A 278 9.57 -5.07 -6.10
N ILE A 279 9.26 -4.76 -4.85
CA ILE A 279 8.35 -5.55 -4.02
C ILE A 279 7.48 -4.65 -3.17
N ASN A 280 6.20 -5.03 -3.02
CA ASN A 280 5.30 -4.38 -2.09
C ASN A 280 5.52 -4.94 -0.67
N HIS A 281 5.31 -4.11 0.34
CA HIS A 281 5.46 -4.49 1.75
C HIS A 281 4.56 -5.68 2.15
N ASP A 282 3.31 -5.73 1.66
CA ASP A 282 2.39 -6.87 1.93
C ASP A 282 2.97 -8.19 1.39
N LYS A 283 3.53 -8.15 0.16
CA LYS A 283 4.16 -9.32 -0.46
C LYS A 283 5.43 -9.72 0.27
N LEU A 284 6.25 -8.75 0.67
CA LEU A 284 7.48 -9.04 1.42
C LEU A 284 7.19 -9.68 2.77
N GLU A 285 6.18 -9.20 3.50
CA GLU A 285 5.78 -9.77 4.78
C GLU A 285 5.29 -11.20 4.62
N HIS A 286 4.48 -11.46 3.58
CA HIS A 286 4.04 -12.81 3.25
C HIS A 286 5.23 -13.74 2.96
N LEU A 287 6.19 -13.30 2.13
CA LEU A 287 7.39 -14.08 1.81
C LEU A 287 8.25 -14.38 3.06
N LEU A 288 8.46 -13.38 3.93
CA LEU A 288 9.19 -13.55 5.19
C LEU A 288 8.51 -14.64 6.07
N ARG A 289 7.19 -14.58 6.18
CA ARG A 289 6.43 -15.58 6.94
C ARG A 289 6.56 -16.98 6.35
N ILE A 290 6.42 -17.12 5.02
CA ILE A 290 6.51 -18.45 4.37
C ILE A 290 7.91 -19.03 4.51
N HIS A 291 8.96 -18.30 4.17
CA HIS A 291 10.35 -18.80 4.27
C HIS A 291 10.74 -19.09 5.71
N ARG A 292 10.32 -18.25 6.67
CA ARG A 292 10.52 -18.51 8.12
C ARG A 292 9.78 -19.77 8.57
N GLY A 293 8.54 -19.93 8.14
CA GLY A 293 7.71 -21.09 8.47
C GLY A 293 8.28 -22.39 7.92
N ARG A 294 8.76 -22.39 6.66
CA ARG A 294 9.45 -23.53 6.04
C ARG A 294 10.69 -23.94 6.83
N TYR A 295 11.49 -22.95 7.24
CA TYR A 295 12.66 -23.22 8.09
C TYR A 295 12.26 -23.87 9.42
N THR A 296 11.25 -23.31 10.10
CA THR A 296 10.77 -23.82 11.41
C THR A 296 10.15 -25.21 11.27
N GLY A 297 9.37 -25.43 10.22
CA GLY A 297 8.75 -26.73 9.93
C GLY A 297 9.77 -27.82 9.62
N LYS A 298 10.85 -27.52 8.90
CA LYS A 298 11.96 -28.45 8.69
C LYS A 298 12.66 -28.83 9.99
N ARG A 299 12.83 -27.87 10.93
CA ARG A 299 13.49 -28.12 12.22
C ARG A 299 12.63 -28.96 13.17
N SER A 300 11.31 -28.87 13.10
CA SER A 300 10.40 -29.67 13.92
C SER A 300 10.19 -31.09 13.41
N ALA A 301 10.65 -31.40 12.21
CA ALA A 301 10.56 -32.74 11.60
C ALA A 301 11.78 -33.64 11.90
N TYR A 302 12.80 -33.12 12.57
CA TYR A 302 13.97 -33.84 13.10
C TYR A 302 13.98 -33.83 14.63
#